data_e33ab0902dce5776038c94ac5c25ea3a
#
_entry.id   e33ab0902dce5776038c94ac5c25ea3a
#
_cell.length_a   1.000
_cell.length_b   1.000
_cell.length_c   1.000
_cell.angle_alpha   90.00
_cell.angle_beta   90.00
_cell.angle_gamma   90.00
#
_symmetry.space_group_name_H-M   'P 1'
#
loop_
_entity.id
_entity.type
_entity.pdbx_description
1 polymer ?
#
loop_
_entity_poly.entity_id
_entity_poly.type
_entity_poly.pdbx_seq_one_letter_code
_entity_poly.pdbx_strand_id
1 'polypeptide(L)' 'METKEYVYLWVLDFNDGQVYKYNIDKAVYNEEPECCEDYMQRVGHEISNVQWMVSPYDEVLDENNGWNNK' A
#
# COMPACT_ATOMS: atom_id res chain seq x y z
N MET A 1 -25.89 3.16 11.51
CA MET A 1 -25.02 3.54 10.42
C MET A 1 -23.70 2.82 10.51
N GLU A 2 -23.27 2.23 9.42
CA GLU A 2 -22.05 1.49 9.43
C GLU A 2 -20.88 2.30 8.97
N THR A 3 -19.76 2.09 9.62
CA THR A 3 -18.54 2.75 9.22
C THR A 3 -17.73 1.80 8.37
N LYS A 4 -17.38 2.21 7.19
CA LYS A 4 -16.58 1.38 6.32
C LYS A 4 -15.15 1.37 6.80
N GLU A 5 -14.57 0.20 6.82
CA GLU A 5 -13.19 0.03 7.26
C GLU A 5 -12.31 -0.28 6.07
N TYR A 6 -11.09 0.20 6.13
CA TYR A 6 -10.14 0.01 5.05
C TYR A 6 -8.84 -0.54 5.58
N VAL A 7 -8.16 -1.28 4.75
CA VAL A 7 -6.74 -1.53 4.93
C VAL A 7 -6.02 -0.73 3.86
N TYR A 8 -4.74 -0.54 4.02
CA TYR A 8 -3.99 0.34 3.13
C TYR A 8 -2.90 -0.47 2.46
N LEU A 9 -2.90 -0.43 1.15
CA LEU A 9 -1.91 -1.11 0.34
C LEU A 9 -0.81 -0.13 0.03
N TRP A 10 0.37 -0.43 0.50
CA TRP A 10 1.55 0.42 0.28
C TRP A 10 2.41 -0.24 -0.78
N VAL A 11 2.70 0.47 -1.83
CA VAL A 11 3.43 -0.07 -2.98
C VAL A 11 4.69 0.74 -3.18
N LEU A 12 5.82 0.03 -3.23
CA LEU A 12 7.09 0.65 -3.60
C LEU A 12 7.34 0.27 -5.04
N ASP A 13 7.20 1.23 -5.93
CA ASP A 13 7.29 0.99 -7.36
C ASP A 13 8.69 1.35 -7.83
N PHE A 14 9.45 0.34 -8.22
CA PHE A 14 10.83 0.55 -8.60
C PHE A 14 10.99 1.10 -10.02
N ASN A 15 9.93 1.04 -10.82
CA ASN A 15 9.98 1.62 -12.14
C ASN A 15 10.06 3.14 -12.10
N ASP A 16 9.34 3.76 -11.17
CA ASP A 16 9.34 5.21 -11.10
C ASP A 16 9.89 5.74 -9.78
N GLY A 17 10.33 4.85 -8.91
CA GLY A 17 10.95 5.27 -7.66
C GLY A 17 10.02 5.95 -6.69
N GLN A 18 8.74 5.60 -6.73
CA GLN A 18 7.75 6.26 -5.90
C GLN A 18 7.06 5.28 -4.98
N VAL A 19 6.47 5.80 -3.92
CA VAL A 19 5.70 5.02 -2.98
C VAL A 19 4.24 5.44 -3.14
N TYR A 20 3.37 4.45 -3.26
CA TYR A 20 1.95 4.70 -3.45
C TYR A 20 1.16 4.09 -2.31
N LYS A 21 0.07 4.72 -1.94
CA LYS A 21 -0.84 4.18 -0.94
C LYS A 21 -2.23 4.12 -1.54
N TYR A 22 -2.88 2.97 -1.41
CA TYR A 22 -4.24 2.80 -1.90
C TYR A 22 -5.11 2.29 -0.78
N ASN A 23 -6.37 2.73 -0.74
CA ASN A 23 -7.32 2.27 0.24
C ASN A 23 -8.02 1.05 -0.32
N ILE A 24 -8.03 -0.04 0.43
CA ILE A 24 -8.70 -1.27 0.02
C ILE A 24 -9.78 -1.56 1.04
N ASP A 25 -10.98 -1.85 0.58
CA ASP A 25 -12.08 -2.20 1.45
C ASP A 25 -11.68 -3.44 2.26
N LYS A 26 -11.77 -3.33 3.57
CA LYS A 26 -11.30 -4.40 4.44
C LYS A 26 -12.07 -5.69 4.21
N ALA A 27 -13.37 -5.59 3.93
CA ALA A 27 -14.16 -6.79 3.70
C ALA A 27 -13.71 -7.50 2.43
N VAL A 28 -13.39 -6.74 1.38
CA VAL A 28 -12.91 -7.33 0.14
C VAL A 28 -11.56 -7.98 0.36
N TYR A 29 -10.69 -7.32 1.10
CA TYR A 29 -9.37 -7.87 1.36
C TYR A 29 -9.46 -9.17 2.15
N ASN A 30 -10.37 -9.24 3.12
CA ASN A 30 -10.50 -10.43 3.93
C ASN A 30 -11.01 -11.61 3.10
N GLU A 31 -11.85 -11.36 2.12
CA GLU A 31 -12.38 -12.42 1.28
C GLU A 31 -11.41 -12.85 0.21
N GLU A 32 -10.72 -11.89 -0.37
CA GLU A 32 -9.80 -12.18 -1.47
C GLU A 32 -8.53 -11.37 -1.32
N PRO A 33 -7.59 -11.86 -0.53
CA PRO A 33 -6.34 -11.12 -0.36
C PRO A 33 -5.60 -10.87 -1.67
N GLU A 34 -5.85 -11.71 -2.69
CA GLU A 34 -5.19 -11.50 -3.98
C GLU A 34 -5.70 -10.26 -4.70
N CYS A 35 -6.74 -9.64 -4.18
CA CYS A 35 -7.28 -8.44 -4.84
C CYS A 35 -6.24 -7.34 -4.91
N CYS A 36 -5.24 -7.36 -4.03
CA CYS A 36 -4.20 -6.34 -4.06
C CYS A 36 -3.36 -6.43 -5.33
N GLU A 37 -3.01 -7.64 -5.74
CA GLU A 37 -2.25 -7.79 -6.97
C GLU A 37 -3.06 -7.39 -8.18
N ASP A 38 -4.34 -7.79 -8.22
CA ASP A 38 -5.20 -7.36 -9.31
C ASP A 38 -5.29 -5.86 -9.37
N TYR A 39 -5.43 -5.23 -8.22
CA TYR A 39 -5.58 -3.78 -8.16
C TYR A 39 -4.33 -3.09 -8.67
N MET A 40 -3.16 -3.58 -8.24
CA MET A 40 -1.91 -2.98 -8.67
C MET A 40 -1.74 -3.07 -10.17
N GLN A 41 -2.10 -4.20 -10.76
CA GLN A 41 -2.00 -4.35 -12.21
C GLN A 41 -2.99 -3.45 -12.92
N ARG A 42 -4.16 -3.30 -12.36
CA ARG A 42 -5.20 -2.47 -12.99
C ARG A 42 -4.78 -1.01 -13.04
N VAL A 43 -4.11 -0.53 -12.00
CA VAL A 43 -3.68 0.87 -12.00
C VAL A 43 -2.33 1.08 -12.67
N GLY A 44 -1.72 0.01 -13.18
CA GLY A 44 -0.54 0.17 -14.02
C GLY A 44 0.79 -0.19 -13.42
N HIS A 45 0.80 -0.80 -12.24
CA HIS A 45 2.07 -1.24 -11.66
C HIS A 45 2.46 -2.58 -12.25
N GLU A 46 3.75 -2.75 -12.40
CA GLU A 46 4.29 -4.00 -12.91
C GLU A 46 4.70 -4.85 -11.73
N ILE A 47 4.00 -5.94 -11.50
CA ILE A 47 4.15 -6.73 -10.28
C ILE A 47 5.59 -7.18 -10.04
N SER A 48 6.31 -7.48 -11.11
CA SER A 48 7.68 -7.95 -10.98
C SER A 48 8.63 -6.85 -10.52
N ASN A 49 8.21 -5.60 -10.55
CA ASN A 49 9.05 -4.48 -10.20
C ASN A 49 8.54 -3.68 -9.02
N VAL A 50 7.73 -4.28 -8.19
CA VAL A 50 7.22 -3.59 -7.01
C VAL A 50 7.40 -4.46 -5.79
N GLN A 51 7.47 -3.80 -4.65
CA GLN A 51 7.29 -4.46 -3.36
C GLN A 51 6.08 -3.82 -2.71
N TRP A 52 5.33 -4.59 -1.95
CA TRP A 52 4.11 -4.05 -1.38
C TRP A 52 3.78 -4.74 -0.06
N MET A 53 2.97 -4.06 0.73
CA MET A 53 2.47 -4.65 1.96
C MET A 53 1.11 -4.05 2.25
N VAL A 54 0.34 -4.73 3.09
CA VAL A 54 -0.95 -4.25 3.52
C VAL A 54 -0.87 -3.98 5.01
N SER A 55 -1.41 -2.85 5.41
CA SER A 55 -1.32 -2.40 6.79
C SER A 55 -2.63 -1.75 7.19
N PRO A 56 -3.03 -1.83 8.45
CA PRO A 56 -4.22 -1.10 8.90
C PRO A 56 -3.96 0.38 9.12
N TYR A 57 -2.71 0.84 8.96
CA TYR A 57 -2.37 2.23 9.23
C TYR A 57 -2.13 2.98 7.95
N ASP A 58 -2.53 4.24 7.92
CA ASP A 58 -2.35 5.04 6.72
C ASP A 58 -1.30 6.13 6.92
N GLU A 59 -0.46 5.98 7.90
CA GLU A 59 0.60 6.94 8.19
C GLU A 59 1.95 6.34 8.00
N VAL A 60 2.88 7.16 7.60
CA VAL A 60 4.28 6.80 7.55
C VAL A 60 4.95 7.40 8.78
N LEU A 61 5.62 6.57 9.55
CA LEU A 61 6.36 7.05 10.69
C LEU A 61 7.76 7.41 10.25
N ASP A 62 8.10 8.68 10.39
CA ASP A 62 9.40 9.16 9.98
C ASP A 62 10.28 9.27 11.20
N GLU A 63 11.06 8.23 11.44
CA GLU A 63 11.92 8.18 12.59
C GLU A 63 13.36 8.38 12.23
N ASN A 64 13.59 8.85 11.04
CA ASN A 64 14.90 8.85 10.50
C ASN A 64 15.57 10.16 10.51
N ASN A 65 14.92 11.18 11.02
CA ASN A 65 15.50 12.48 10.92
C ASN A 65 16.79 12.56 11.68
N GLY A 66 17.07 11.66 12.56
CA GLY A 66 18.28 11.69 13.31
C GLY A 66 19.52 11.33 12.54
N TRP A 67 19.45 10.39 11.64
CA TRP A 67 20.68 9.95 11.05
C TRP A 67 21.14 10.83 9.91
N ASN A 68 20.33 11.68 9.42
CA ASN A 68 20.71 12.60 8.46
C ASN A 68 21.03 13.92 9.02
N ASN A 69 20.97 14.09 10.24
CA ASN A 69 21.01 15.32 10.87
C ASN A 69 22.28 15.58 11.46
N LYS A 70 23.22 15.69 10.71
CA LYS A 70 24.54 15.81 11.27
C LYS A 70 24.98 17.21 11.37
#